data_3674c459bd52968754505745b2619769
#
_entry.id   3674c459bd52968754505745b2619769
#
_cell.length_a   1.000
_cell.length_b   1.000
_cell.length_c   1.000
_cell.angle_alpha   90.00
_cell.angle_beta   90.00
_cell.angle_gamma   90.00
#
_symmetry.space_group_name_H-M   'P 1'
#
loop_
_entity.id
_entity.type
_entity.pdbx_description
1 polymer ?
#
loop_
_entity_poly.entity_id
_entity_poly.type
_entity_poly.pdbx_seq_one_letter_code
_entity_poly.pdbx_strand_id
1 'polypeptide(L)'
;MKIATIWVGKGRVDWADDAAHEYARRLPRHLDYKEVQLKPSPFKGNEASVKDLEAGKILSKLADGDRLVVLDERGESLSSHSFARMIEDASHQGARRIVFAIGGPYGHGQAVRDKAWRTVRLSSMVLNHSL
;
A
#
# COMPACT_ATOMS: atom_id res chain seq x y z
N MET A 1 3.74 10.54 13.87
CA MET A 1 3.90 9.38 12.97
C MET A 1 3.40 9.73 11.58
N LYS A 2 4.17 9.44 10.57
CA LYS A 2 3.79 9.65 9.17
C LYS A 2 3.41 8.32 8.53
N ILE A 3 2.25 8.28 7.90
CA ILE A 3 1.75 7.11 7.17
C ILE A 3 1.30 7.56 5.80
N ALA A 4 1.64 6.79 4.78
CA ALA A 4 1.17 7.00 3.43
C ALA A 4 0.59 5.71 2.87
N THR A 5 -0.40 5.85 2.00
CA THR A 5 -0.92 4.75 1.19
C THR A 5 -0.66 5.09 -0.26
N ILE A 6 -0.04 4.15 -0.98
CA ILE A 6 0.22 4.28 -2.41
C ILE A 6 -0.57 3.19 -3.11
N TRP A 7 -1.38 3.57 -4.09
CA TRP A 7 -2.10 2.58 -4.89
C TRP A 7 -2.05 2.90 -6.37
N VAL A 8 -2.21 1.86 -7.16
CA VAL A 8 -2.27 1.95 -8.61
C VAL A 8 -3.73 1.87 -9.02
N GLY A 9 -4.24 2.92 -9.64
CA GLY A 9 -5.64 2.97 -10.06
C GLY A 9 -5.89 4.06 -11.09
N LYS A 10 -6.85 3.83 -11.97
CA LYS A 10 -7.21 4.75 -13.05
C LYS A 10 -8.42 5.59 -12.63
N GLY A 11 -8.22 6.91 -12.67
CA GLY A 11 -9.31 7.85 -12.45
C GLY A 11 -9.90 7.80 -11.05
N ARG A 12 -11.15 8.23 -10.94
CA ARG A 12 -11.91 8.27 -9.69
C ARG A 12 -12.91 7.10 -9.63
N VAL A 13 -12.96 6.46 -8.49
CA VAL A 13 -13.99 5.46 -8.17
C VAL A 13 -14.84 6.04 -7.04
N ASP A 14 -15.98 6.65 -7.37
CA ASP A 14 -16.73 7.51 -6.45
C ASP A 14 -17.03 6.87 -5.10
N TRP A 15 -17.59 5.64 -5.09
CA TRP A 15 -17.95 4.98 -3.84
C TRP A 15 -16.72 4.64 -2.99
N ALA A 16 -15.63 4.24 -3.63
CA ALA A 16 -14.40 3.88 -2.92
C ALA A 16 -13.67 5.13 -2.41
N ASP A 17 -13.59 6.16 -3.23
CA ASP A 17 -12.94 7.41 -2.86
C ASP A 17 -13.70 8.11 -1.73
N ASP A 18 -15.02 8.13 -1.77
CA ASP A 18 -15.85 8.71 -0.73
C ASP A 18 -15.69 7.95 0.60
N ALA A 19 -15.67 6.62 0.55
CA ALA A 19 -15.45 5.79 1.74
C ALA A 19 -14.04 5.99 2.33
N ALA A 20 -13.03 5.99 1.47
CA ALA A 20 -11.64 6.22 1.90
C ALA A 20 -11.49 7.61 2.55
N HIS A 21 -12.09 8.63 1.95
CA HIS A 21 -12.07 9.98 2.49
C HIS A 21 -12.75 10.06 3.87
N GLU A 22 -13.88 9.38 4.03
CA GLU A 22 -14.59 9.33 5.32
C GLU A 22 -13.73 8.70 6.41
N TYR A 23 -13.04 7.60 6.11
CA TYR A 23 -12.15 6.96 7.08
C TYR A 23 -10.88 7.78 7.34
N ALA A 24 -10.30 8.38 6.32
CA ALA A 24 -9.13 9.25 6.48
C ALA A 24 -9.44 10.43 7.41
N ARG A 25 -10.63 10.98 7.30
CA ARG A 25 -11.08 12.10 8.14
C ARG A 25 -11.20 11.74 9.61
N ARG A 26 -11.37 10.45 9.94
CA ARG A 26 -11.47 9.95 11.31
C ARG A 26 -10.12 9.69 11.96
N LEU A 27 -9.03 9.76 11.20
CA LEU A 27 -7.71 9.54 11.76
C LEU A 27 -7.34 10.63 12.76
N PRO A 28 -6.56 10.30 13.80
CA PRO A 28 -6.13 11.29 14.80
C PRO A 28 -5.36 12.44 14.14
N ARG A 29 -5.56 13.65 14.64
CA ARG A 29 -4.92 14.85 14.08
C ARG A 29 -3.39 14.81 14.13
N HIS A 30 -2.82 14.11 15.12
CA HIS A 30 -1.36 13.99 15.23
C HIS A 30 -0.76 13.00 14.21
N LEU A 31 -1.60 12.26 13.49
CA LEU A 31 -1.17 11.35 12.44
C LEU A 31 -1.10 12.11 11.12
N ASP A 32 0.10 12.21 10.55
CA ASP A 32 0.28 12.80 9.22
C ASP A 32 0.05 11.69 8.17
N TYR A 33 -1.16 11.65 7.63
CA TYR A 33 -1.58 10.66 6.65
C TYR A 33 -1.70 11.26 5.26
N LYS A 34 -1.11 10.59 4.27
CA LYS A 34 -1.17 11.00 2.86
C LYS A 34 -1.53 9.84 1.96
N GLU A 35 -2.18 10.16 0.87
CA GLU A 35 -2.53 9.21 -0.17
C GLU A 35 -1.85 9.59 -1.48
N VAL A 36 -1.32 8.59 -2.18
CA VAL A 36 -0.67 8.77 -3.47
C VAL A 36 -1.29 7.79 -4.46
N GLN A 37 -1.96 8.34 -5.47
CA GLN A 37 -2.50 7.53 -6.57
C GLN A 37 -1.52 7.54 -7.73
N LEU A 38 -1.17 6.35 -8.22
CA LEU A 38 -0.33 6.17 -9.39
C LEU A 38 -1.18 5.70 -10.57
N LYS A 39 -0.86 6.18 -11.76
CA LYS A 39 -1.54 5.74 -12.97
C LYS A 39 -1.11 4.30 -13.32
N PRO A 40 -2.05 3.44 -13.74
CA PRO A 40 -1.69 2.11 -14.24
C PRO A 40 -0.77 2.22 -15.44
N SER A 41 0.16 1.28 -15.56
CA SER A 41 1.00 1.16 -16.74
C SER A 41 0.21 0.50 -17.87
N PRO A 42 0.45 0.91 -19.14
CA PRO A 42 -0.22 0.28 -20.28
C PRO A 42 0.18 -1.19 -20.41
N PHE A 43 -0.78 -2.02 -20.84
CA PHE A 43 -0.52 -3.42 -21.12
C PHE A 43 0.33 -3.52 -22.40
N LYS A 44 1.51 -4.12 -22.27
CA LYS A 44 2.49 -4.27 -23.38
C LYS A 44 2.76 -5.74 -23.66
N GLY A 45 1.70 -6.51 -23.86
CA GLY A 45 1.80 -7.90 -24.27
C GLY A 45 1.82 -8.94 -23.16
N ASN A 46 2.16 -8.56 -21.91
CA ASN A 46 2.13 -9.49 -20.78
C ASN A 46 1.96 -8.76 -19.44
N GLU A 47 1.46 -9.50 -18.45
CA GLU A 47 1.23 -8.97 -17.11
C GLU A 47 2.52 -8.64 -16.37
N ALA A 48 3.59 -9.38 -16.61
CA ALA A 48 4.87 -9.19 -15.95
C ALA A 48 5.45 -7.81 -16.27
N SER A 49 5.33 -7.34 -17.51
CA SER A 49 5.77 -5.99 -17.89
C SER A 49 5.01 -4.90 -17.15
N VAL A 50 3.69 -5.07 -16.98
CA VAL A 50 2.87 -4.13 -16.23
C VAL A 50 3.29 -4.09 -14.78
N LYS A 51 3.45 -5.25 -14.15
CA LYS A 51 3.88 -5.36 -12.75
C LYS A 51 5.25 -4.70 -12.52
N ASP A 52 6.19 -4.91 -13.41
CA ASP A 52 7.54 -4.37 -13.28
C ASP A 52 7.53 -2.84 -13.38
N LEU A 53 6.77 -2.29 -14.32
CA LEU A 53 6.66 -0.85 -14.49
C LEU A 53 5.97 -0.21 -13.29
N GLU A 54 4.91 -0.82 -12.79
CA GLU A 54 4.18 -0.31 -11.62
C GLU A 54 5.02 -0.43 -10.35
N ALA A 55 5.78 -1.51 -10.20
CA ALA A 55 6.74 -1.66 -9.11
C ALA A 55 7.76 -0.52 -9.10
N GLY A 56 8.31 -0.18 -10.25
CA GLY A 56 9.23 0.95 -10.37
C GLY A 56 8.61 2.27 -9.94
N LYS A 57 7.37 2.52 -10.29
CA LYS A 57 6.65 3.72 -9.87
C LYS A 57 6.45 3.77 -8.37
N ILE A 58 6.06 2.67 -7.74
CA ILE A 58 5.89 2.59 -6.29
C ILE A 58 7.21 2.85 -5.59
N LEU A 59 8.28 2.15 -6.01
CA LEU A 59 9.60 2.30 -5.40
C LEU A 59 10.15 3.71 -5.53
N SER A 60 9.84 4.41 -6.61
CA SER A 60 10.26 5.80 -6.81
C SER A 60 9.69 6.78 -5.80
N LYS A 61 8.61 6.40 -5.11
CA LYS A 61 7.97 7.22 -4.08
C LYS A 61 8.50 6.97 -2.68
N LEU A 62 9.35 5.98 -2.52
CA LEU A 62 9.96 5.66 -1.23
C LEU A 62 11.23 6.48 -1.00
N ALA A 63 11.54 6.72 0.26
CA ALA A 63 12.75 7.38 0.69
C ALA A 63 13.44 6.54 1.78
N ASP A 64 14.69 6.88 2.08
CA ASP A 64 15.44 6.20 3.13
C ASP A 64 14.73 6.34 4.47
N GLY A 65 14.66 5.25 5.21
CA GLY A 65 13.97 5.20 6.49
C GLY A 65 12.48 4.86 6.40
N ASP A 66 11.92 4.78 5.21
CA ASP A 66 10.55 4.31 5.03
C ASP A 66 10.44 2.81 5.28
N ARG A 67 9.36 2.41 5.95
CA ARG A 67 8.98 1.00 6.10
C ARG A 67 7.87 0.69 5.12
N LEU A 68 8.16 -0.14 4.12
CA LEU A 68 7.17 -0.54 3.12
C LEU A 68 6.39 -1.75 3.61
N VAL A 69 5.08 -1.60 3.70
CA VAL A 69 4.15 -2.70 3.98
C VAL A 69 3.37 -2.98 2.70
N VAL A 70 3.57 -4.15 2.15
CA VAL A 70 2.89 -4.57 0.91
C VAL A 70 1.61 -5.29 1.28
N LEU A 71 0.48 -4.82 0.74
CA LEU A 71 -0.80 -5.50 0.88
C LEU A 71 -0.93 -6.49 -0.27
N ASP A 72 -0.93 -7.77 0.06
CA ASP A 72 -0.91 -8.86 -0.91
C ASP A 72 -1.63 -10.08 -0.32
N GLU A 73 -2.39 -10.78 -1.15
CA GLU A 73 -3.14 -11.97 -0.74
C GLU A 73 -2.24 -13.08 -0.18
N ARG A 74 -0.96 -13.08 -0.52
CA ARG A 74 0.03 -14.05 -0.07
C ARG A 74 0.78 -13.61 1.19
N GLY A 75 0.40 -12.49 1.78
CA GLY A 75 1.01 -11.98 2.98
C GLY A 75 0.53 -12.68 4.24
N GLU A 76 1.12 -12.30 5.37
CA GLU A 76 0.70 -12.82 6.67
C GLU A 76 -0.65 -12.23 7.10
N SER A 77 -1.42 -13.05 7.81
CA SER A 77 -2.69 -12.63 8.39
C SER A 77 -2.45 -12.07 9.77
N LEU A 78 -2.88 -10.84 10.02
CA LEU A 78 -2.74 -10.18 11.30
C LEU A 78 -4.10 -9.90 11.92
N SER A 79 -4.20 -10.04 13.24
CA SER A 79 -5.33 -9.49 13.98
C SER A 79 -5.25 -7.97 13.99
N SER A 80 -6.35 -7.31 14.37
CA SER A 80 -6.33 -5.84 14.55
C SER A 80 -5.28 -5.41 15.58
N HIS A 81 -5.13 -6.16 16.65
CA HIS A 81 -4.10 -5.89 17.67
C HIS A 81 -2.68 -6.04 17.10
N SER A 82 -2.42 -7.11 16.36
CA SER A 82 -1.10 -7.33 15.75
C SER A 82 -0.78 -6.28 14.70
N PHE A 83 -1.77 -5.86 13.93
CA PHE A 83 -1.62 -4.79 12.95
C PHE A 83 -1.25 -3.47 13.63
N ALA A 84 -1.97 -3.10 14.68
CA ALA A 84 -1.67 -1.89 15.45
C ALA A 84 -0.27 -1.96 16.08
N ARG A 85 0.13 -3.11 16.60
CA ARG A 85 1.46 -3.33 17.17
C ARG A 85 2.55 -3.20 16.11
N MET A 86 2.31 -3.68 14.90
CA MET A 86 3.26 -3.53 13.78
C MET A 86 3.56 -2.05 13.52
N ILE A 87 2.52 -1.21 13.50
CA ILE A 87 2.67 0.24 13.30
C ILE A 87 3.44 0.86 14.48
N GLU A 88 3.11 0.49 15.69
CA GLU A 88 3.78 0.97 16.89
C GLU A 88 5.25 0.58 16.92
N ASP A 89 5.56 -0.67 16.59
CA ASP A 89 6.94 -1.18 16.52
C ASP A 89 7.76 -0.40 15.50
N ALA A 90 7.22 -0.13 14.32
CA ALA A 90 7.90 0.66 13.31
C ALA A 90 8.22 2.08 13.83
N SER A 91 7.27 2.68 14.54
CA SER A 91 7.48 4.00 15.17
C SER A 91 8.60 3.95 16.20
N HIS A 92 8.60 2.96 17.08
CA HIS A 92 9.61 2.80 18.14
C HIS A 92 10.99 2.48 17.56
N GLN A 93 11.06 1.82 16.41
CA GLN A 93 12.32 1.51 15.72
C GLN A 93 12.85 2.68 14.90
N GLY A 94 12.23 3.84 14.99
CA GLY A 94 12.69 5.05 14.31
C GLY A 94 12.36 5.13 12.83
N ALA A 95 11.33 4.42 12.37
CA ALA A 95 10.89 4.53 10.98
C ALA A 95 10.52 5.97 10.65
N ARG A 96 11.03 6.47 9.52
CA ARG A 96 10.68 7.79 9.02
C ARG A 96 9.20 7.88 8.70
N ARG A 97 8.68 6.83 8.05
CA ARG A 97 7.31 6.76 7.58
C ARG A 97 6.95 5.29 7.33
N ILE A 98 5.69 4.94 7.51
CA ILE A 98 5.16 3.67 7.04
C ILE A 98 4.40 3.92 5.74
N VAL A 99 4.71 3.13 4.73
CA VAL A 99 4.06 3.22 3.42
C VAL A 99 3.35 1.90 3.14
N PHE A 100 2.02 1.97 2.99
CA PHE A 100 1.21 0.83 2.58
C PHE A 100 1.05 0.86 1.06
N ALA A 101 1.39 -0.21 0.38
CA ALA A 101 1.29 -0.30 -1.07
C ALA A 101 0.17 -1.25 -1.48
N ILE A 102 -0.74 -0.76 -2.31
CA ILE A 102 -1.82 -1.53 -2.92
C ILE A 102 -1.51 -1.63 -4.41
N GLY A 103 -1.42 -2.85 -4.92
CA GLY A 103 -1.11 -3.08 -6.34
C GLY A 103 -2.30 -2.88 -7.26
N GLY A 104 -2.02 -2.83 -8.55
CA GLY A 104 -3.05 -2.78 -9.59
C GLY A 104 -3.70 -4.15 -9.82
N PRO A 105 -4.49 -4.29 -10.89
CA PRO A 105 -5.27 -5.52 -11.16
C PRO A 105 -4.42 -6.80 -11.26
N TYR A 106 -3.18 -6.69 -11.65
CA TYR A 106 -2.28 -7.84 -11.79
C TYR A 106 -1.44 -8.12 -10.55
N GLY A 107 -1.59 -7.31 -9.49
CA GLY A 107 -0.84 -7.44 -8.24
C GLY A 107 0.50 -6.73 -8.25
N HIS A 108 1.36 -7.07 -7.31
CA HIS A 108 2.67 -6.45 -7.15
C HIS A 108 3.76 -7.15 -7.95
N GLY A 109 4.71 -6.38 -8.47
CA GLY A 109 5.93 -6.91 -9.05
C GLY A 109 6.92 -7.37 -7.99
N GLN A 110 7.88 -8.20 -8.39
CA GLN A 110 8.85 -8.81 -7.48
C GLN A 110 9.72 -7.77 -6.77
N ALA A 111 10.08 -6.68 -7.44
CA ALA A 111 10.91 -5.63 -6.85
C ALA A 111 10.24 -4.97 -5.61
N VAL A 112 8.93 -4.77 -5.66
CA VAL A 112 8.16 -4.27 -4.50
C VAL A 112 8.15 -5.31 -3.38
N ARG A 113 7.91 -6.58 -3.72
CA ARG A 113 7.93 -7.68 -2.74
C ARG A 113 9.28 -7.80 -2.05
N ASP A 114 10.37 -7.68 -2.81
CA ASP A 114 11.73 -7.78 -2.27
C ASP A 114 12.06 -6.61 -1.33
N LYS A 115 11.51 -5.43 -1.60
CA LYS A 115 11.73 -4.24 -0.79
C LYS A 115 10.86 -4.20 0.47
N ALA A 116 9.80 -5.00 0.54
CA ALA A 116 8.83 -4.97 1.64
C ALA A 116 9.49 -5.27 2.99
N TRP A 117 9.21 -4.41 3.97
CA TRP A 117 9.50 -4.71 5.38
C TRP A 117 8.56 -5.79 5.90
N ARG A 118 7.28 -5.68 5.53
CA ARG A 118 6.25 -6.67 5.87
C ARG A 118 5.32 -6.84 4.68
N THR A 119 4.80 -8.04 4.50
CA THR A 119 3.74 -8.34 3.54
C THR A 119 2.54 -8.84 4.31
N VAL A 120 1.40 -8.18 4.14
CA VAL A 120 0.19 -8.40 4.95
C VAL A 120 -0.99 -8.65 4.03
N ARG A 121 -1.81 -9.64 4.37
CA ARG A 121 -3.12 -9.81 3.74
C ARG A 121 -4.20 -9.30 4.67
N LEU A 122 -5.18 -8.61 4.10
CA LEU A 122 -6.31 -8.07 4.86
C LEU A 122 -7.42 -9.11 5.05
N SER A 123 -7.44 -10.15 4.24
CA SER A 123 -8.44 -11.21 4.27
C SER A 123 -7.87 -12.49 3.67
N SER A 124 -8.42 -13.63 4.06
CA SER A 124 -8.15 -14.90 3.38
C SER A 124 -8.79 -14.95 1.99
N MET A 125 -9.72 -14.03 1.71
CA MET A 125 -10.35 -13.87 0.41
C MET A 125 -9.60 -12.85 -0.41
N VAL A 126 -9.55 -13.05 -1.72
CA VAL A 126 -9.00 -12.05 -2.65
C VAL A 126 -9.96 -10.87 -2.73
N LEU A 127 -9.43 -9.67 -2.52
CA LEU A 127 -10.21 -8.44 -2.57
C LEU A 127 -9.87 -7.67 -3.83
N ASN A 128 -10.89 -7.02 -4.41
CA ASN A 128 -10.67 -6.07 -5.50
C ASN A 128 -9.83 -4.90 -4.97
N HIS A 129 -8.91 -4.38 -5.80
CA HIS A 129 -8.00 -3.31 -5.39
C HIS A 129 -8.72 -2.01 -4.99
N SER A 130 -9.97 -1.81 -5.39
CA SER A 130 -10.77 -0.64 -4.98
C SER A 130 -11.37 -0.80 -3.58
N LEU A 131 -11.39 -2.00 -3.04
CA LEU A 131 -11.87 -2.23 -1.67
C LEU A 131 -10.83 -1.81 -0.66
#